data_d2c43d3c8aa6a1ffa0f0e7f53dd1eb2a
#
_entry.id   d2c43d3c8aa6a1ffa0f0e7f53dd1eb2a
#
_cell.length_a   1.000
_cell.length_b   1.000
_cell.length_c   1.000
_cell.angle_alpha   90.00
_cell.angle_beta   90.00
_cell.angle_gamma   90.00
#
_symmetry.space_group_name_H-M   'P 1'
#
loop_
_entity.id
_entity.type
_entity.pdbx_description
1 polymer ?
#
loop_
_entity_poly.entity_id
_entity_poly.type
_entity_poly.pdbx_seq_one_letter_code
_entity_poly.pdbx_strand_id
1 'polypeptide(L)'
;MIEQNVSVIIPSYNRAHLLWDILPSYFQDEVIEVIVINDCSQDNTSEVLKEIKKKYQKLIILENEKNRKQMFSKNRGLNIAKGEYIFFGDDDSYLQPGTIKRMLQTKSDTGADVVGARILYMNSDEQNFNECIERHNIDGRFISDLSRLEFSFTQALSEPVECFYAQPFILTEKQTIGDLRFDMRYTGNCYREETDFMLTLFLSGKKFVYDSQALLINFPPQKATGGARTANKFLY
;
A
#
# COMPACT_ATOMS: atom_id res chain seq x y z
N MET A 1 10.70 -23.26 -1.98
CA MET A 1 10.60 -22.21 -0.95
C MET A 1 10.45 -20.89 -1.68
N ILE A 2 9.44 -20.09 -1.36
CA ILE A 2 9.30 -18.73 -1.92
C ILE A 2 10.46 -17.92 -1.33
N GLU A 3 11.34 -17.42 -2.19
CA GLU A 3 12.52 -16.67 -1.78
C GLU A 3 12.11 -15.33 -1.17
N GLN A 4 12.75 -14.93 -0.06
CA GLN A 4 12.57 -13.60 0.52
C GLN A 4 13.17 -12.57 -0.42
N ASN A 5 12.36 -11.75 -1.06
CA ASN A 5 12.88 -10.77 -2.00
C ASN A 5 11.94 -9.57 -2.26
N VAL A 6 11.17 -9.17 -1.25
CA VAL A 6 10.22 -8.08 -1.36
C VAL A 6 10.74 -6.83 -0.66
N SER A 7 10.77 -5.69 -1.37
CA SER A 7 10.92 -4.35 -0.78
C SER A 7 9.54 -3.73 -0.55
N VAL A 8 9.26 -3.30 0.67
CA VAL A 8 8.06 -2.54 1.02
C VAL A 8 8.39 -1.06 1.01
N ILE A 9 7.57 -0.23 0.35
CA ILE A 9 7.76 1.23 0.25
C ILE A 9 6.58 1.92 0.91
N ILE A 10 6.85 2.75 1.93
CA ILE A 10 5.84 3.44 2.75
C ILE A 10 6.17 4.93 2.82
N PRO A 11 5.41 5.83 2.16
CA PRO A 11 5.47 7.26 2.44
C PRO A 11 4.82 7.55 3.79
N SER A 12 5.38 8.47 4.59
CA SER A 12 4.82 8.83 5.89
C SER A 12 4.93 10.34 6.15
N TYR A 13 3.87 10.92 6.70
CA TYR A 13 3.83 12.34 7.07
C TYR A 13 2.93 12.58 8.28
N ASN A 14 3.55 13.04 9.43
CA ASN A 14 2.85 13.32 10.68
C ASN A 14 2.03 12.13 11.20
N ARG A 15 2.68 10.96 11.34
CA ARG A 15 2.07 9.68 11.72
C ARG A 15 2.73 9.00 12.93
N ALA A 16 3.54 9.71 13.69
CA ALA A 16 4.26 9.16 14.85
C ALA A 16 3.40 8.27 15.75
N HIS A 17 2.14 8.66 15.96
CA HIS A 17 1.19 7.96 16.83
C HIS A 17 0.70 6.60 16.30
N LEU A 18 0.89 6.30 15.00
CA LEU A 18 0.47 5.04 14.38
C LEU A 18 1.61 4.07 14.09
N LEU A 19 2.83 4.57 13.93
CA LEU A 19 3.93 3.78 13.37
C LEU A 19 4.25 2.51 14.17
N TRP A 20 4.10 2.52 15.50
CA TRP A 20 4.29 1.32 16.34
C TRP A 20 3.20 0.27 16.13
N ASP A 21 1.99 0.67 15.79
CA ASP A 21 0.87 -0.24 15.52
C ASP A 21 0.97 -0.81 14.10
N ILE A 22 1.46 -0.03 13.15
CA ILE A 22 1.41 -0.32 11.70
C ILE A 22 2.68 -1.00 11.20
N LEU A 23 3.86 -0.41 11.41
CA LEU A 23 5.09 -0.87 10.77
C LEU A 23 5.46 -2.32 11.10
N PRO A 24 5.23 -2.84 12.34
CA PRO A 24 5.49 -4.24 12.64
C PRO A 24 4.80 -5.24 11.69
N SER A 25 3.63 -4.90 11.16
CA SER A 25 2.85 -5.77 10.27
C SER A 25 3.50 -6.00 8.90
N TYR A 26 4.40 -5.09 8.48
CA TYR A 26 5.09 -5.18 7.20
C TYR A 26 6.37 -6.03 7.24
N PHE A 27 6.89 -6.40 8.43
CA PHE A 27 8.09 -7.24 8.53
C PHE A 27 7.74 -8.73 8.43
N GLN A 28 7.07 -9.12 7.34
CA GLN A 28 6.76 -10.52 7.04
C GLN A 28 8.01 -11.26 6.52
N ASP A 29 7.97 -12.59 6.51
CA ASP A 29 9.15 -13.42 6.24
C ASP A 29 9.75 -13.14 4.85
N GLU A 30 8.91 -12.90 3.85
CA GLU A 30 9.30 -12.65 2.46
C GLU A 30 9.91 -11.26 2.23
N VAL A 31 9.78 -10.35 3.22
CA VAL A 31 10.25 -8.97 3.12
C VAL A 31 11.73 -8.87 3.52
N ILE A 32 12.56 -8.34 2.63
CA ILE A 32 13.98 -8.09 2.90
C ILE A 32 14.23 -6.71 3.49
N GLU A 33 13.39 -5.73 3.16
CA GLU A 33 13.48 -4.36 3.65
C GLU A 33 12.13 -3.66 3.66
N VAL A 34 11.93 -2.80 4.64
CA VAL A 34 10.81 -1.86 4.71
C VAL A 34 11.40 -0.46 4.63
N ILE A 35 11.11 0.26 3.55
CA ILE A 35 11.64 1.58 3.26
C ILE A 35 10.55 2.60 3.63
N VAL A 36 10.73 3.31 4.74
CA VAL A 36 9.85 4.39 5.16
C VAL A 36 10.45 5.72 4.75
N ILE A 37 9.70 6.51 4.01
CA ILE A 37 10.11 7.85 3.57
C ILE A 37 9.32 8.87 4.39
N ASN A 38 9.97 9.46 5.38
CA ASN A 38 9.43 10.56 6.16
C ASN A 38 9.44 11.84 5.33
N ASP A 39 8.25 12.32 4.97
CA ASP A 39 8.08 13.46 4.07
C ASP A 39 8.14 14.81 4.83
N CYS A 40 9.22 15.01 5.62
CA CYS A 40 9.45 16.20 6.43
C CYS A 40 8.35 16.41 7.48
N SER A 41 8.04 15.37 8.28
CA SER A 41 7.07 15.45 9.38
C SER A 41 7.44 16.51 10.40
N GLN A 42 6.42 17.15 10.98
CA GLN A 42 6.55 18.20 11.98
C GLN A 42 6.29 17.67 13.41
N ASP A 43 5.84 16.43 13.52
CA ASP A 43 5.68 15.72 14.78
C ASP A 43 6.94 14.88 15.10
N ASN A 44 6.87 14.01 16.09
CA ASN A 44 7.99 13.14 16.49
C ASN A 44 8.14 11.87 15.62
N THR A 45 7.68 11.87 14.37
CA THR A 45 7.80 10.73 13.43
C THR A 45 9.26 10.27 13.27
N SER A 46 10.22 11.19 13.12
CA SER A 46 11.65 10.83 12.96
C SER A 46 12.20 10.08 14.17
N GLU A 47 11.85 10.51 15.38
CA GLU A 47 12.28 9.87 16.63
C GLU A 47 11.67 8.47 16.75
N VAL A 48 10.37 8.35 16.50
CA VAL A 48 9.65 7.07 16.54
C VAL A 48 10.23 6.08 15.53
N LEU A 49 10.54 6.51 14.31
CA LEU A 49 11.17 5.66 13.30
C LEU A 49 12.54 5.16 13.74
N LYS A 50 13.36 6.02 14.39
CA LYS A 50 14.67 5.61 14.94
C LYS A 50 14.53 4.56 16.03
N GLU A 51 13.52 4.68 16.90
CA GLU A 51 13.25 3.67 17.93
C GLU A 51 12.78 2.34 17.32
N ILE A 52 11.88 2.39 16.33
CA ILE A 52 11.43 1.19 15.62
C ILE A 52 12.62 0.50 14.91
N LYS A 53 13.52 1.28 14.31
CA LYS A 53 14.73 0.76 13.64
C LYS A 53 15.63 -0.04 14.59
N LYS A 54 15.71 0.29 15.87
CA LYS A 54 16.49 -0.48 16.84
C LYS A 54 15.98 -1.91 16.99
N LYS A 55 14.66 -2.11 16.87
CA LYS A 55 14.01 -3.41 16.97
C LYS A 55 13.94 -4.14 15.62
N TYR A 56 13.72 -3.42 14.53
CA TYR A 56 13.51 -3.97 13.20
C TYR A 56 14.64 -3.55 12.25
N GLN A 57 15.68 -4.38 12.17
CA GLN A 57 16.89 -4.07 11.40
C GLN A 57 16.66 -3.94 9.88
N LYS A 58 15.59 -4.57 9.37
CA LYS A 58 15.15 -4.47 7.96
C LYS A 58 14.50 -3.10 7.63
N LEU A 59 14.24 -2.22 8.62
CA LEU A 59 13.72 -0.87 8.38
C LEU A 59 14.79 0.02 7.77
N ILE A 60 14.50 0.68 6.66
CA ILE A 60 15.31 1.74 6.06
C ILE A 60 14.52 3.05 6.19
N ILE A 61 15.15 4.09 6.71
CA ILE A 61 14.53 5.39 6.91
C ILE A 61 15.14 6.38 5.94
N LEU A 62 14.31 7.05 5.16
CA LEU A 62 14.69 8.20 4.35
C LEU A 62 13.97 9.44 4.86
N GLU A 63 14.67 10.56 4.95
CA GLU A 63 14.12 11.86 5.31
C GLU A 63 14.07 12.77 4.07
N ASN A 64 12.93 13.40 3.81
CA ASN A 64 12.82 14.46 2.83
C ASN A 64 13.13 15.82 3.48
N GLU A 65 13.87 16.69 2.81
CA GLU A 65 14.22 18.02 3.31
C GLU A 65 13.00 18.96 3.41
N LYS A 66 11.96 18.69 2.64
CA LYS A 66 10.68 19.40 2.65
C LYS A 66 9.56 18.44 2.25
N ASN A 67 8.31 18.76 2.61
CA ASN A 67 7.16 17.99 2.17
C ASN A 67 7.03 18.01 0.63
N ARG A 68 7.20 16.85 0.01
CA ARG A 68 7.20 16.62 -1.45
C ARG A 68 6.05 15.74 -1.90
N LYS A 69 5.16 15.36 -0.97
CA LYS A 69 4.01 14.48 -1.18
C LYS A 69 4.41 13.02 -1.48
N GLN A 70 3.39 12.16 -1.47
CA GLN A 70 3.57 10.71 -1.56
C GLN A 70 4.20 10.25 -2.88
N MET A 71 3.93 10.91 -4.02
CA MET A 71 4.54 10.55 -5.30
C MET A 71 6.06 10.63 -5.27
N PHE A 72 6.60 11.73 -4.75
CA PHE A 72 8.04 11.90 -4.60
C PHE A 72 8.63 10.85 -3.67
N SER A 73 7.97 10.59 -2.54
CA SER A 73 8.39 9.62 -1.56
C SER A 73 8.37 8.19 -2.14
N LYS A 74 7.28 7.79 -2.83
CA LYS A 74 7.20 6.49 -3.53
C LYS A 74 8.28 6.35 -4.60
N ASN A 75 8.50 7.37 -5.44
CA ASN A 75 9.56 7.38 -6.45
C ASN A 75 10.95 7.26 -5.83
N ARG A 76 11.17 7.92 -4.70
CA ARG A 76 12.43 7.83 -3.95
C ARG A 76 12.66 6.43 -3.39
N GLY A 77 11.62 5.80 -2.86
CA GLY A 77 11.64 4.41 -2.41
C GLY A 77 11.97 3.44 -3.56
N LEU A 78 11.30 3.59 -4.72
CA LEU A 78 11.56 2.77 -5.91
C LEU A 78 13.02 2.83 -6.37
N ASN A 79 13.67 3.99 -6.28
CA ASN A 79 15.04 4.17 -6.75
C ASN A 79 16.06 3.40 -5.89
N ILE A 80 15.78 3.18 -4.60
CA ILE A 80 16.71 2.51 -3.69
C ILE A 80 16.32 1.07 -3.36
N ALA A 81 15.09 0.66 -3.66
CA ALA A 81 14.58 -0.68 -3.40
C ALA A 81 15.48 -1.75 -4.03
N LYS A 82 15.84 -2.77 -3.24
CA LYS A 82 16.75 -3.86 -3.64
C LYS A 82 16.02 -5.15 -3.98
N GLY A 83 14.78 -5.30 -3.51
CA GLY A 83 13.96 -6.47 -3.77
C GLY A 83 13.62 -6.63 -5.24
N GLU A 84 13.48 -7.86 -5.67
CA GLU A 84 12.94 -8.22 -6.99
C GLU A 84 11.48 -7.79 -7.11
N TYR A 85 10.75 -7.91 -6.00
CA TYR A 85 9.35 -7.51 -5.89
C TYR A 85 9.22 -6.21 -5.09
N ILE A 86 8.28 -5.38 -5.51
CA ILE A 86 7.88 -4.14 -4.84
C ILE A 86 6.47 -4.32 -4.29
N PHE A 87 6.29 -3.96 -3.03
CA PHE A 87 5.00 -3.78 -2.41
C PHE A 87 4.87 -2.33 -1.94
N PHE A 88 3.82 -1.63 -2.38
CA PHE A 88 3.49 -0.30 -1.86
C PHE A 88 2.60 -0.46 -0.64
N GLY A 89 3.06 0.06 0.50
CA GLY A 89 2.34 0.12 1.77
C GLY A 89 1.94 1.55 2.13
N ASP A 90 1.23 1.69 3.25
CA ASP A 90 0.82 2.99 3.78
C ASP A 90 1.05 3.04 5.30
N ASP A 91 1.13 4.25 5.86
CA ASP A 91 1.40 4.50 7.28
C ASP A 91 0.15 4.49 8.17
N ASP A 92 -1.03 4.19 7.60
CA ASP A 92 -2.30 4.02 8.31
C ASP A 92 -3.02 2.69 7.99
N SER A 93 -2.32 1.73 7.40
CA SER A 93 -2.88 0.45 6.97
C SER A 93 -2.13 -0.72 7.58
N TYR A 94 -2.84 -1.57 8.30
CA TYR A 94 -2.29 -2.79 8.90
C TYR A 94 -2.30 -3.94 7.87
N LEU A 95 -1.15 -4.51 7.60
CA LEU A 95 -0.99 -5.65 6.69
C LEU A 95 -1.23 -6.96 7.46
N GLN A 96 -2.26 -7.73 7.08
CA GLN A 96 -2.54 -8.99 7.73
C GLN A 96 -1.39 -10.00 7.57
N PRO A 97 -1.11 -10.83 8.59
CA PRO A 97 -0.07 -11.85 8.51
C PRO A 97 -0.24 -12.77 7.30
N GLY A 98 0.84 -13.05 6.58
CA GLY A 98 0.84 -13.92 5.40
C GLY A 98 0.35 -13.28 4.11
N THR A 99 -0.03 -11.99 4.12
CA THR A 99 -0.50 -11.27 2.91
C THR A 99 0.55 -11.27 1.81
N ILE A 100 1.81 -10.94 2.10
CA ILE A 100 2.88 -10.94 1.09
C ILE A 100 3.08 -12.34 0.49
N LYS A 101 3.13 -13.37 1.33
CA LYS A 101 3.22 -14.77 0.88
C LYS A 101 2.08 -15.14 -0.06
N ARG A 102 0.84 -14.77 0.30
CA ARG A 102 -0.34 -15.02 -0.50
C ARG A 102 -0.26 -14.33 -1.87
N MET A 103 0.18 -13.06 -1.91
CA MET A 103 0.31 -12.31 -3.16
C MET A 103 1.38 -12.91 -4.09
N LEU A 104 2.51 -13.35 -3.54
CA LEU A 104 3.56 -14.05 -4.31
C LEU A 104 3.04 -15.37 -4.87
N GLN A 105 2.27 -16.14 -4.09
CA GLN A 105 1.64 -17.38 -4.55
C GLN A 105 0.64 -17.10 -5.67
N THR A 106 -0.25 -16.12 -5.50
CA THR A 106 -1.22 -15.72 -6.53
C THR A 106 -0.53 -15.29 -7.82
N LYS A 107 0.56 -14.53 -7.72
CA LYS A 107 1.37 -14.15 -8.89
C LYS A 107 1.90 -15.40 -9.62
N SER A 108 2.46 -16.36 -8.88
CA SER A 108 2.98 -17.61 -9.43
C SER A 108 1.90 -18.44 -10.11
N ASP A 109 0.74 -18.59 -9.48
CA ASP A 109 -0.35 -19.46 -9.93
C ASP A 109 -1.09 -18.88 -11.15
N THR A 110 -1.19 -17.54 -11.22
CA THR A 110 -1.99 -16.86 -12.26
C THR A 110 -1.15 -16.29 -13.40
N GLY A 111 0.16 -16.17 -13.22
CA GLY A 111 1.04 -15.45 -14.12
C GLY A 111 0.76 -13.95 -14.16
N ALA A 112 0.19 -13.37 -13.10
CA ALA A 112 -0.07 -11.94 -13.01
C ALA A 112 1.22 -11.11 -12.99
N ASP A 113 1.24 -9.98 -13.69
CA ASP A 113 2.29 -8.97 -13.55
C ASP A 113 2.10 -8.15 -12.25
N VAL A 114 0.84 -7.88 -11.90
CA VAL A 114 0.45 -7.09 -10.73
C VAL A 114 -0.63 -7.84 -9.95
N VAL A 115 -0.40 -8.05 -8.65
CA VAL A 115 -1.39 -8.62 -7.74
C VAL A 115 -1.86 -7.52 -6.78
N GLY A 116 -3.16 -7.27 -6.74
CA GLY A 116 -3.80 -6.33 -5.81
C GLY A 116 -4.41 -7.03 -4.62
N ALA A 117 -4.25 -6.45 -3.43
CA ALA A 117 -4.85 -6.93 -2.21
C ALA A 117 -6.26 -6.36 -1.96
N ARG A 118 -7.03 -7.05 -1.12
CA ARG A 118 -8.28 -6.56 -0.55
C ARG A 118 -8.00 -5.51 0.52
N ILE A 119 -8.76 -4.42 0.50
CA ILE A 119 -8.62 -3.33 1.46
C ILE A 119 -9.92 -3.16 2.21
N LEU A 120 -9.87 -3.22 3.52
CA LEU A 120 -11.01 -2.94 4.39
C LEU A 120 -10.78 -1.63 5.14
N TYR A 121 -11.85 -0.91 5.39
CA TYR A 121 -11.82 0.34 6.14
C TYR A 121 -12.51 0.11 7.48
N MET A 122 -11.74 0.22 8.55
CA MET A 122 -12.24 0.07 9.90
C MET A 122 -13.11 1.28 10.31
N ASN A 123 -14.24 1.02 10.93
CA ASN A 123 -15.08 2.05 11.53
C ASN A 123 -14.54 2.45 12.92
N SER A 124 -14.91 3.64 13.39
CA SER A 124 -14.44 4.16 14.68
C SER A 124 -15.03 3.44 15.92
N ASP A 125 -16.14 2.74 15.74
CA ASP A 125 -16.83 1.95 16.76
C ASP A 125 -16.37 0.49 16.83
N GLU A 126 -15.64 0.02 15.81
CA GLU A 126 -15.08 -1.33 15.80
C GLU A 126 -13.88 -1.43 16.75
N GLN A 127 -13.89 -2.48 17.61
CA GLN A 127 -12.89 -2.68 18.65
C GLN A 127 -11.66 -3.46 18.15
N ASN A 128 -11.82 -4.26 17.10
CA ASN A 128 -10.78 -5.12 16.55
C ASN A 128 -10.97 -5.39 15.05
N PHE A 129 -9.96 -5.99 14.44
CA PHE A 129 -9.97 -6.28 13.01
C PHE A 129 -11.01 -7.32 12.59
N ASN A 130 -11.38 -8.26 13.48
CA ASN A 130 -12.39 -9.28 13.15
C ASN A 130 -13.76 -8.65 12.91
N GLU A 131 -14.17 -7.68 13.72
CA GLU A 131 -15.42 -6.93 13.52
C GLU A 131 -15.43 -6.23 12.15
N CYS A 132 -14.31 -5.60 11.78
CA CYS A 132 -14.17 -5.00 10.45
C CYS A 132 -14.26 -6.04 9.32
N ILE A 133 -13.61 -7.20 9.48
CA ILE A 133 -13.64 -8.29 8.49
C ILE A 133 -15.06 -8.84 8.35
N GLU A 134 -15.74 -9.12 9.46
CA GLU A 134 -17.11 -9.65 9.49
C GLU A 134 -18.09 -8.70 8.81
N ARG A 135 -18.02 -7.40 9.09
CA ARG A 135 -18.85 -6.38 8.44
C ARG A 135 -18.68 -6.35 6.92
N HIS A 136 -17.47 -6.63 6.41
CA HIS A 136 -17.21 -6.65 4.98
C HIS A 136 -17.42 -8.02 4.31
N ASN A 137 -17.70 -9.07 5.08
CA ASN A 137 -18.00 -10.41 4.55
C ASN A 137 -19.48 -10.54 4.14
N ILE A 138 -20.03 -9.50 3.53
CA ILE A 138 -21.38 -9.50 2.97
C ILE A 138 -21.28 -9.91 1.50
N ASP A 139 -22.16 -10.78 1.07
CA ASP A 139 -22.28 -11.15 -0.34
C ASP A 139 -22.53 -9.91 -1.20
N GLY A 140 -21.64 -9.67 -2.12
CA GLY A 140 -21.70 -8.55 -3.04
C GLY A 140 -21.14 -8.92 -4.40
N ARG A 141 -21.60 -8.21 -5.41
CA ARG A 141 -21.10 -8.42 -6.77
C ARG A 141 -19.70 -7.79 -6.91
N PHE A 142 -18.73 -8.58 -7.37
CA PHE A 142 -17.45 -8.03 -7.82
C PHE A 142 -17.65 -7.21 -9.10
N ILE A 143 -17.15 -5.99 -9.10
CA ILE A 143 -17.19 -5.07 -10.24
C ILE A 143 -15.75 -4.79 -10.67
N SER A 144 -15.50 -4.96 -11.96
CA SER A 144 -14.27 -4.51 -12.63
C SER A 144 -14.67 -3.98 -13.99
N ASP A 145 -15.00 -2.68 -14.09
CA ASP A 145 -15.52 -2.02 -15.28
C ASP A 145 -14.64 -0.84 -15.67
N LEU A 146 -13.77 -1.06 -16.66
CA LEU A 146 -12.84 -0.05 -17.17
C LEU A 146 -13.58 1.16 -17.77
N SER A 147 -14.74 0.94 -18.42
CA SER A 147 -15.49 2.01 -19.08
C SER A 147 -16.05 3.04 -18.11
N ARG A 148 -16.28 2.62 -16.85
CA ARG A 148 -16.77 3.47 -15.76
C ARG A 148 -15.69 3.80 -14.74
N LEU A 149 -14.52 3.20 -14.85
CA LEU A 149 -13.46 3.21 -13.83
C LEU A 149 -13.98 2.75 -12.45
N GLU A 150 -14.87 1.76 -12.46
CA GLU A 150 -15.43 1.14 -11.25
C GLU A 150 -14.69 -0.14 -10.92
N PHE A 151 -14.29 -0.28 -9.65
CA PHE A 151 -13.57 -1.45 -9.16
C PHE A 151 -13.93 -1.77 -7.71
N SER A 152 -14.23 -3.05 -7.45
CA SER A 152 -14.52 -3.57 -6.10
C SER A 152 -13.24 -4.06 -5.43
N PHE A 153 -12.72 -3.30 -4.46
CA PHE A 153 -11.50 -3.65 -3.71
C PHE A 153 -11.77 -4.12 -2.27
N THR A 154 -13.04 -4.10 -1.84
CA THR A 154 -13.46 -4.59 -0.51
C THR A 154 -14.12 -5.95 -0.56
N GLN A 155 -14.46 -6.44 -1.76
CA GLN A 155 -15.24 -7.66 -1.96
C GLN A 155 -14.43 -8.91 -1.64
N ALA A 156 -14.99 -9.82 -0.83
CA ALA A 156 -14.47 -11.17 -0.65
C ALA A 156 -14.83 -12.06 -1.86
N LEU A 157 -13.86 -12.82 -2.34
CA LEU A 157 -14.02 -13.79 -3.43
C LEU A 157 -13.42 -15.12 -3.03
N SER A 158 -13.94 -16.22 -3.57
CA SER A 158 -13.39 -17.55 -3.35
C SER A 158 -12.04 -17.78 -4.03
N GLU A 159 -11.84 -17.15 -5.20
CA GLU A 159 -10.65 -17.29 -6.03
C GLU A 159 -10.16 -15.93 -6.52
N PRO A 160 -8.86 -15.79 -6.82
CA PRO A 160 -8.32 -14.60 -7.47
C PRO A 160 -8.96 -14.36 -8.84
N VAL A 161 -9.20 -13.08 -9.17
CA VAL A 161 -9.83 -12.70 -10.44
C VAL A 161 -9.01 -11.69 -11.21
N GLU A 162 -9.02 -11.81 -12.54
CA GLU A 162 -8.41 -10.83 -13.43
C GLU A 162 -9.20 -9.52 -13.40
N CYS A 163 -8.49 -8.39 -13.41
CA CYS A 163 -9.09 -7.06 -13.31
C CYS A 163 -8.28 -6.04 -14.12
N PHE A 164 -8.81 -4.83 -14.30
CA PHE A 164 -8.09 -3.75 -14.99
C PHE A 164 -7.36 -2.80 -14.03
N TYR A 165 -7.63 -2.90 -12.74
CA TYR A 165 -7.14 -1.97 -11.74
C TYR A 165 -7.01 -2.66 -10.39
N ALA A 166 -6.03 -2.23 -9.60
CA ALA A 166 -5.90 -2.55 -8.19
C ALA A 166 -5.68 -1.28 -7.39
N GLN A 167 -6.11 -1.26 -6.15
CA GLN A 167 -5.80 -0.19 -5.21
C GLN A 167 -4.27 -0.15 -4.94
N PRO A 168 -3.72 0.91 -4.34
CA PRO A 168 -2.27 1.14 -4.25
C PRO A 168 -1.47 0.02 -3.55
N PHE A 169 -2.14 -0.87 -2.81
CA PHE A 169 -1.50 -2.02 -2.16
C PHE A 169 -1.33 -3.18 -3.14
N ILE A 170 -0.32 -3.04 -3.97
CA ILE A 170 0.02 -4.04 -4.99
C ILE A 170 1.38 -4.66 -4.73
N LEU A 171 1.51 -5.91 -5.17
CA LEU A 171 2.78 -6.59 -5.36
C LEU A 171 3.05 -6.72 -6.85
N THR A 172 4.24 -6.32 -7.28
CA THR A 172 4.69 -6.43 -8.66
C THR A 172 6.19 -6.59 -8.72
N GLU A 173 6.72 -7.15 -9.80
CA GLU A 173 8.17 -7.17 -10.02
C GLU A 173 8.70 -5.76 -10.31
N LYS A 174 9.89 -5.47 -9.78
CA LYS A 174 10.56 -4.20 -10.06
C LYS A 174 10.81 -4.00 -11.55
N GLN A 175 11.11 -5.06 -12.29
CA GLN A 175 11.27 -5.02 -13.75
C GLN A 175 9.96 -4.71 -14.50
N THR A 176 8.80 -5.11 -13.96
CA THR A 176 7.48 -4.76 -14.51
C THR A 176 7.24 -3.26 -14.44
N ILE A 177 7.68 -2.61 -13.35
CA ILE A 177 7.63 -1.15 -13.20
C ILE A 177 8.60 -0.47 -14.18
N GLY A 178 9.82 -1.01 -14.32
CA GLY A 178 10.86 -0.43 -15.17
C GLY A 178 11.14 1.03 -14.81
N ASP A 179 11.10 1.90 -15.81
CA ASP A 179 11.33 3.34 -15.66
C ASP A 179 10.07 4.14 -15.31
N LEU A 180 8.89 3.48 -15.19
CA LEU A 180 7.67 4.16 -14.80
C LEU A 180 7.81 4.75 -13.39
N ARG A 181 7.35 5.97 -13.22
CA ARG A 181 7.34 6.69 -11.94
C ARG A 181 5.99 7.36 -11.73
N PHE A 182 5.63 7.58 -10.48
CA PHE A 182 4.47 8.40 -10.12
C PHE A 182 4.64 9.81 -10.65
N ASP A 183 3.59 10.36 -11.26
CA ASP A 183 3.63 11.66 -11.91
C ASP A 183 3.70 12.80 -10.88
N MET A 184 4.76 13.58 -10.94
CA MET A 184 5.02 14.71 -10.04
C MET A 184 4.15 15.95 -10.31
N ARG A 185 3.31 15.92 -11.34
CA ARG A 185 2.39 17.04 -11.69
C ARG A 185 1.14 17.06 -10.82
N TYR A 186 0.79 15.94 -10.14
CA TYR A 186 -0.32 15.94 -9.20
C TYR A 186 -0.07 16.90 -8.04
N THR A 187 -1.07 17.72 -7.70
CA THR A 187 -1.01 18.77 -6.68
C THR A 187 -2.06 18.56 -5.58
N GLY A 188 -2.11 19.41 -4.58
CA GLY A 188 -3.07 19.34 -3.48
C GLY A 188 -2.88 18.10 -2.63
N ASN A 189 -3.93 17.27 -2.52
CA ASN A 189 -3.91 15.97 -1.84
C ASN A 189 -3.44 14.82 -2.73
N CYS A 190 -3.03 15.12 -3.97
CA CYS A 190 -2.54 14.15 -4.95
C CYS A 190 -3.59 13.07 -5.35
N TYR A 191 -4.87 13.42 -5.32
CA TYR A 191 -5.96 12.50 -5.63
C TYR A 191 -5.77 11.83 -6.98
N ARG A 192 -5.88 10.50 -7.03
CA ARG A 192 -5.78 9.66 -8.23
C ARG A 192 -4.35 9.45 -8.81
N GLU A 193 -3.28 9.84 -8.13
CA GLU A 193 -1.92 9.57 -8.64
C GLU A 193 -1.62 8.06 -8.72
N GLU A 194 -2.20 7.26 -7.80
CA GLU A 194 -2.08 5.80 -7.89
C GLU A 194 -2.89 5.24 -9.04
N THR A 195 -4.05 5.83 -9.32
CA THR A 195 -4.89 5.42 -10.46
C THR A 195 -4.14 5.62 -11.78
N ASP A 196 -3.46 6.75 -11.94
CA ASP A 196 -2.64 7.05 -13.12
C ASP A 196 -1.51 6.02 -13.29
N PHE A 197 -0.77 5.73 -12.21
CA PHE A 197 0.30 4.74 -12.21
C PHE A 197 -0.20 3.34 -12.60
N MET A 198 -1.31 2.89 -11.99
CA MET A 198 -1.89 1.57 -12.25
C MET A 198 -2.45 1.46 -13.68
N LEU A 199 -3.17 2.48 -14.15
CA LEU A 199 -3.70 2.48 -15.52
C LEU A 199 -2.59 2.52 -16.56
N THR A 200 -1.49 3.21 -16.30
CA THR A 200 -0.32 3.21 -17.21
C THR A 200 0.26 1.80 -17.33
N LEU A 201 0.41 1.05 -16.23
CA LEU A 201 0.83 -0.35 -16.26
C LEU A 201 -0.18 -1.22 -17.02
N PHE A 202 -1.47 -1.10 -16.72
CA PHE A 202 -2.51 -1.88 -17.39
C PHE A 202 -2.55 -1.63 -18.89
N LEU A 203 -2.54 -0.37 -19.32
CA LEU A 203 -2.56 0.02 -20.74
C LEU A 203 -1.26 -0.37 -21.48
N SER A 204 -0.17 -0.63 -20.76
CA SER A 204 1.04 -1.21 -21.32
C SER A 204 0.97 -2.75 -21.51
N GLY A 205 -0.22 -3.34 -21.28
CA GLY A 205 -0.48 -4.76 -21.49
C GLY A 205 -0.14 -5.65 -20.29
N LYS A 206 0.04 -5.07 -19.07
CA LYS A 206 0.31 -5.84 -17.86
C LYS A 206 -0.96 -6.49 -17.34
N LYS A 207 -0.84 -7.77 -16.92
CA LYS A 207 -1.93 -8.56 -16.35
C LYS A 207 -2.11 -8.24 -14.88
N PHE A 208 -3.29 -7.79 -14.51
CA PHE A 208 -3.70 -7.50 -13.13
C PHE A 208 -4.59 -8.60 -12.58
N VAL A 209 -4.34 -9.02 -11.35
CA VAL A 209 -5.18 -9.97 -10.62
C VAL A 209 -5.47 -9.40 -9.23
N TYR A 210 -6.73 -9.42 -8.84
CA TYR A 210 -7.19 -9.10 -7.49
C TYR A 210 -7.32 -10.39 -6.69
N ASP A 211 -6.69 -10.43 -5.50
CA ASP A 211 -6.82 -11.53 -4.56
C ASP A 211 -7.37 -11.03 -3.22
N SER A 212 -8.60 -11.40 -2.93
CA SER A 212 -9.29 -10.98 -1.70
C SER A 212 -8.79 -11.66 -0.42
N GLN A 213 -7.99 -12.73 -0.54
CA GLN A 213 -7.36 -13.39 0.60
C GLN A 213 -6.07 -12.68 1.05
N ALA A 214 -5.49 -11.86 0.19
CA ALA A 214 -4.45 -10.90 0.55
C ALA A 214 -5.12 -9.65 1.12
N LEU A 215 -4.90 -9.32 2.40
CA LEU A 215 -5.76 -8.40 3.13
C LEU A 215 -4.98 -7.31 3.88
N LEU A 216 -5.45 -6.05 3.73
CA LEU A 216 -5.06 -4.91 4.56
C LEU A 216 -6.29 -4.28 5.22
N ILE A 217 -6.07 -3.67 6.37
CA ILE A 217 -7.11 -2.95 7.12
C ILE A 217 -6.62 -1.54 7.41
N ASN A 218 -7.30 -0.56 6.83
CA ASN A 218 -7.06 0.85 7.10
C ASN A 218 -7.67 1.24 8.44
N PHE A 219 -6.92 1.94 9.25
CA PHE A 219 -7.42 2.50 10.49
C PHE A 219 -8.46 3.61 10.23
N PRO A 220 -9.44 3.77 11.16
CA PRO A 220 -10.49 4.76 10.98
C PRO A 220 -9.90 6.19 10.96
N PRO A 221 -10.54 7.14 10.22
CA PRO A 221 -10.02 8.50 10.06
C PRO A 221 -9.74 9.23 11.38
N GLN A 222 -10.48 8.90 12.44
CA GLN A 222 -10.30 9.49 13.79
C GLN A 222 -8.97 9.05 14.43
N LYS A 223 -8.54 7.82 14.17
CA LYS A 223 -7.23 7.29 14.59
C LYS A 223 -6.13 7.69 13.61
N ALA A 224 -6.42 7.65 12.31
CA ALA A 224 -5.47 7.95 11.23
C ALA A 224 -5.45 9.47 10.90
N THR A 225 -5.25 10.33 11.90
CA THR A 225 -5.07 11.77 11.71
C THR A 225 -3.69 12.08 11.11
N GLY A 226 -3.52 13.22 10.43
CA GLY A 226 -2.27 13.55 9.73
C GLY A 226 -2.30 13.16 8.24
N GLY A 227 -1.13 13.10 7.61
CA GLY A 227 -0.99 12.77 6.19
C GLY A 227 -1.73 13.73 5.26
N ALA A 228 -2.17 13.23 4.11
CA ALA A 228 -2.91 14.01 3.12
C ALA A 228 -4.31 14.45 3.59
N ARG A 229 -4.85 13.83 4.64
CA ARG A 229 -6.19 14.14 5.19
C ARG A 229 -6.25 15.48 5.92
N THR A 230 -5.11 16.07 6.28
CA THR A 230 -5.02 17.39 6.91
C THR A 230 -4.99 18.55 5.90
N ALA A 231 -4.78 18.27 4.62
CA ALA A 231 -4.88 19.28 3.59
C ALA A 231 -6.33 19.76 3.45
N ASN A 232 -6.55 21.07 3.53
CA ASN A 232 -7.83 21.75 3.56
C ASN A 232 -8.93 21.07 2.72
N LYS A 233 -10.09 20.82 3.35
CA LYS A 233 -11.34 20.31 2.72
C LYS A 233 -11.92 21.23 1.62
N PHE A 234 -11.26 22.32 1.26
CA PHE A 234 -11.76 23.35 0.35
C PHE A 234 -11.10 23.37 -1.04
N LEU A 235 -10.36 22.33 -1.41
CA LEU A 235 -9.72 22.22 -2.74
C LEU A 235 -10.23 20.98 -3.51
N TYR A 236 -11.55 20.84 -3.58
CA TYR A 236 -12.22 19.95 -4.52
C TYR A 236 -12.99 20.78 -5.55
#